data_efeffe18ac153fb6dc4d637ea58e1fd0
#
_entry.id   efeffe18ac153fb6dc4d637ea58e1fd0
#
_cell.length_a   1.000
_cell.length_b   1.000
_cell.length_c   1.000
_cell.angle_alpha   90.00
_cell.angle_beta   90.00
_cell.angle_gamma   90.00
#
_symmetry.space_group_name_H-M   'P 1'
#
loop_
_entity.id
_entity.type
_entity.pdbx_description
1 polymer ?
#
loop_
_entity_poly.entity_id
_entity_poly.type
_entity_poly.pdbx_seq_one_letter_code
_entity_poly.pdbx_strand_id
1 'polypeptide(L)'
;GKYLSAEDQIRFCKKKEIPLTESELQMPALVHAKLGAYLARHEYGIKDSNILDAITYHTTGRPDMTLLEKIVYIADYIEPNRREIPGLEQIRKIVFTDIDRAVCLSAGSTVRYLKNGGKAVDPMTINTYNFYKKKED
;
A
#
# COMPACT_ATOMS: atom_id res chain seq x y z
N GLY A 1 3.52 -12.97 14.21
CA GLY A 1 2.99 -11.64 14.39
C GLY A 1 1.54 -11.49 13.99
N LYS A 2 0.85 -12.62 13.81
CA LYS A 2 -0.47 -12.71 13.18
C LYS A 2 -1.55 -11.78 13.77
N TYR A 3 -1.45 -11.42 15.03
CA TYR A 3 -2.50 -10.62 15.68
C TYR A 3 -1.90 -9.60 16.65
N LEU A 4 -0.77 -9.01 16.28
CA LEU A 4 -0.25 -7.91 17.08
C LEU A 4 -1.22 -6.73 16.98
N SER A 5 -1.53 -6.12 18.12
CA SER A 5 -2.30 -4.89 18.12
C SER A 5 -1.53 -3.76 17.45
N ALA A 6 -2.24 -2.71 17.05
CA ALA A 6 -1.59 -1.53 16.47
C ALA A 6 -0.50 -0.98 17.41
N GLU A 7 -0.80 -0.92 18.72
CA GLU A 7 0.16 -0.44 19.71
C GLU A 7 1.40 -1.32 19.79
N ASP A 8 1.22 -2.66 19.74
CA ASP A 8 2.34 -3.60 19.78
C ASP A 8 3.19 -3.50 18.52
N GLN A 9 2.59 -3.29 17.36
CA GLN A 9 3.30 -3.09 16.11
C GLN A 9 4.17 -1.83 16.17
N ILE A 10 3.61 -0.73 16.65
CA ILE A 10 4.35 0.53 16.80
C ILE A 10 5.49 0.36 17.79
N ARG A 11 5.24 -0.28 18.92
CA ARG A 11 6.25 -0.54 19.93
C ARG A 11 7.40 -1.39 19.37
N PHE A 12 7.08 -2.41 18.59
CA PHE A 12 8.09 -3.25 17.94
C PHE A 12 8.93 -2.42 16.98
N CYS A 13 8.30 -1.58 16.15
CA CYS A 13 9.03 -0.72 15.22
C CYS A 13 9.97 0.22 15.95
N LYS A 14 9.53 0.82 17.05
CA LYS A 14 10.39 1.70 17.86
C LYS A 14 11.57 0.95 18.44
N LYS A 15 11.35 -0.26 18.97
CA LYS A 15 12.41 -1.09 19.54
C LYS A 15 13.45 -1.47 18.51
N LYS A 16 13.04 -1.74 17.27
CA LYS A 16 13.93 -2.14 16.17
C LYS A 16 14.43 -0.95 15.36
N GLU A 17 14.12 0.26 15.79
CA GLU A 17 14.52 1.49 15.11
C GLU A 17 14.04 1.58 13.67
N ILE A 18 12.86 1.02 13.39
CA ILE A 18 12.20 1.15 12.11
C ILE A 18 11.54 2.53 12.07
N PRO A 19 11.92 3.41 11.12
CA PRO A 19 11.37 4.77 11.09
C PRO A 19 9.90 4.74 10.70
N LEU A 20 9.07 5.42 11.48
CA LEU A 20 7.65 5.60 11.20
C LEU A 20 7.37 7.06 10.94
N THR A 21 6.57 7.33 9.89
CA THR A 21 6.12 8.68 9.59
C THR A 21 4.98 9.06 10.53
N GLU A 22 4.69 10.35 10.61
CA GLU A 22 3.56 10.82 11.39
C GLU A 22 2.25 10.24 10.87
N SER A 23 2.10 10.13 9.55
CA SER A 23 0.92 9.49 8.94
C SER A 23 0.74 8.05 9.42
N GLU A 24 1.83 7.30 9.49
CA GLU A 24 1.78 5.91 9.95
C GLU A 24 1.40 5.82 11.42
N LEU A 25 1.87 6.75 12.25
CA LEU A 25 1.49 6.81 13.66
C LEU A 25 0.01 7.15 13.83
N GLN A 26 -0.53 8.02 12.97
CA GLN A 26 -1.95 8.37 12.98
C GLN A 26 -2.82 7.27 12.35
N MET A 27 -2.27 6.49 11.43
CA MET A 27 -2.97 5.43 10.72
C MET A 27 -2.23 4.10 10.91
N PRO A 28 -2.36 3.48 12.09
CA PRO A 28 -1.58 2.28 12.42
C PRO A 28 -1.75 1.13 11.43
N ALA A 29 -2.84 1.11 10.68
CA ALA A 29 -3.04 0.11 9.63
C ALA A 29 -1.92 0.12 8.57
N LEU A 30 -1.22 1.25 8.40
CA LEU A 30 -0.12 1.36 7.45
C LEU A 30 1.18 0.76 7.98
N VAL A 31 1.31 0.59 9.29
CA VAL A 31 2.55 0.13 9.92
C VAL A 31 2.88 -1.29 9.52
N HIS A 32 1.86 -2.13 9.27
CA HIS A 32 2.08 -3.55 8.96
C HIS A 32 2.94 -3.76 7.71
N ALA A 33 2.92 -2.85 6.76
CA ALA A 33 3.72 -2.97 5.54
C ALA A 33 5.22 -2.89 5.85
N LYS A 34 5.64 -1.91 6.63
CA LYS A 34 7.04 -1.77 7.05
C LYS A 34 7.46 -2.92 7.97
N LEU A 35 6.59 -3.28 8.90
CA LEU A 35 6.84 -4.41 9.79
C LEU A 35 6.97 -5.70 8.99
N GLY A 36 6.10 -5.93 8.02
CA GLY A 36 6.17 -7.10 7.16
C GLY A 36 7.46 -7.18 6.37
N ALA A 37 7.93 -6.07 5.82
CA ALA A 37 9.20 -6.02 5.10
C ALA A 37 10.38 -6.32 6.05
N TYR A 38 10.36 -5.75 7.25
CA TYR A 38 11.39 -6.03 8.26
C TYR A 38 11.44 -7.52 8.62
N LEU A 39 10.29 -8.13 8.90
CA LEU A 39 10.21 -9.54 9.23
C LEU A 39 10.65 -10.42 8.07
N ALA A 40 10.25 -10.09 6.85
CA ALA A 40 10.66 -10.83 5.67
C ALA A 40 12.18 -10.87 5.54
N ARG A 41 12.82 -9.75 5.80
CA ARG A 41 14.28 -9.66 5.72
C ARG A 41 14.97 -10.36 6.88
N HIS A 42 14.55 -10.10 8.11
CA HIS A 42 15.29 -10.51 9.30
C HIS A 42 14.89 -11.88 9.85
N GLU A 43 13.63 -12.28 9.69
CA GLU A 43 13.14 -13.58 10.18
C GLU A 43 13.14 -14.65 9.08
N TYR A 44 12.90 -14.26 7.84
CA TYR A 44 12.79 -15.20 6.72
C TYR A 44 13.95 -15.11 5.73
N GLY A 45 14.91 -14.23 5.98
CA GLY A 45 16.13 -14.14 5.19
C GLY A 45 15.96 -13.62 3.76
N ILE A 46 14.86 -12.93 3.47
CA ILE A 46 14.62 -12.37 2.14
C ILE A 46 15.52 -11.15 1.95
N LYS A 47 16.38 -11.19 0.93
CA LYS A 47 17.33 -10.12 0.64
C LYS A 47 17.02 -9.35 -0.65
N ASP A 48 16.13 -9.88 -1.49
CA ASP A 48 15.77 -9.26 -2.76
C ASP A 48 15.04 -7.94 -2.51
N SER A 49 15.65 -6.82 -2.90
CA SER A 49 15.07 -5.50 -2.69
C SER A 49 13.74 -5.31 -3.41
N ASN A 50 13.58 -5.94 -4.57
CA ASN A 50 12.34 -5.85 -5.33
C ASN A 50 11.16 -6.47 -4.56
N ILE A 51 11.40 -7.60 -3.89
CA ILE A 51 10.40 -8.26 -3.04
C ILE A 51 10.11 -7.41 -1.81
N LEU A 52 11.16 -6.92 -1.14
CA LEU A 52 11.00 -6.11 0.07
C LEU A 52 10.26 -4.80 -0.22
N ASP A 53 10.55 -4.16 -1.35
CA ASP A 53 9.86 -2.94 -1.77
C ASP A 53 8.39 -3.21 -2.10
N ALA A 54 8.08 -4.35 -2.72
CA ALA A 54 6.71 -4.74 -2.99
C ALA A 54 5.91 -4.87 -1.69
N ILE A 55 6.50 -5.44 -0.65
CA ILE A 55 5.87 -5.53 0.68
C ILE A 55 5.72 -4.15 1.30
N THR A 56 6.78 -3.35 1.27
CA THR A 56 6.80 -2.02 1.90
C THR A 56 5.71 -1.11 1.33
N TYR A 57 5.53 -1.14 0.02
CA TYR A 57 4.65 -0.19 -0.67
C TYR A 57 3.31 -0.78 -1.09
N HIS A 58 2.93 -1.96 -0.59
CA HIS A 58 1.71 -2.60 -1.07
C HIS A 58 0.42 -1.88 -0.64
N THR A 59 0.45 -1.06 0.41
CA THR A 59 -0.74 -0.33 0.87
C THR A 59 -0.86 1.07 0.26
N THR A 60 0.25 1.79 0.15
CA THR A 60 0.26 3.18 -0.34
C THR A 60 0.64 3.29 -1.81
N GLY A 61 1.38 2.31 -2.32
CA GLY A 61 2.08 2.46 -3.57
C GLY A 61 3.25 3.42 -3.41
N ARG A 62 3.88 3.77 -4.52
CA ARG A 62 4.85 4.85 -4.64
C ARG A 62 4.92 5.27 -6.11
N PRO A 63 5.48 6.45 -6.42
CA PRO A 63 5.72 6.81 -7.82
C PRO A 63 6.65 5.81 -8.50
N ASP A 64 6.41 5.54 -9.79
CA ASP A 64 7.26 4.72 -10.64
C ASP A 64 7.55 3.33 -10.08
N MET A 65 6.50 2.59 -9.74
CA MET A 65 6.63 1.23 -9.20
C MET A 65 7.14 0.24 -10.25
N THR A 66 7.90 -0.77 -9.79
CA THR A 66 8.23 -1.93 -10.63
C THR A 66 6.96 -2.72 -10.93
N LEU A 67 7.04 -3.62 -11.92
CA LEU A 67 5.90 -4.46 -12.25
C LEU A 67 5.46 -5.32 -11.06
N LEU A 68 6.41 -5.87 -10.32
CA LEU A 68 6.10 -6.67 -9.13
C LEU A 68 5.36 -5.84 -8.08
N GLU A 69 5.83 -4.62 -7.82
CA GLU A 69 5.17 -3.73 -6.87
C GLU A 69 3.73 -3.42 -7.30
N LYS A 70 3.51 -3.17 -8.59
CA LYS A 70 2.16 -2.90 -9.12
C LYS A 70 1.26 -4.12 -8.97
N ILE A 71 1.77 -5.31 -9.27
CA ILE A 71 1.01 -6.56 -9.16
C ILE A 71 0.56 -6.77 -7.71
N VAL A 72 1.48 -6.64 -6.76
CA VAL A 72 1.16 -6.84 -5.34
C VAL A 72 0.17 -5.79 -4.86
N TYR A 73 0.38 -4.52 -5.23
CA TYR A 73 -0.50 -3.42 -4.88
C TYR A 73 -1.94 -3.68 -5.37
N ILE A 74 -2.09 -4.05 -6.63
CA ILE A 74 -3.40 -4.30 -7.22
C ILE A 74 -4.02 -5.59 -6.68
N ALA A 75 -3.23 -6.65 -6.51
CA ALA A 75 -3.74 -7.93 -5.98
C ALA A 75 -4.36 -7.73 -4.60
N ASP A 76 -3.73 -6.93 -3.75
CA ASP A 76 -4.30 -6.59 -2.45
C ASP A 76 -5.60 -5.79 -2.59
N TYR A 77 -5.63 -4.84 -3.52
CA TYR A 77 -6.79 -3.97 -3.71
C TYR A 77 -8.01 -4.70 -4.25
N ILE A 78 -7.82 -5.63 -5.18
CA ILE A 78 -8.93 -6.36 -5.83
C ILE A 78 -9.23 -7.72 -5.19
N GLU A 79 -8.67 -7.98 -4.02
CA GLU A 79 -8.85 -9.24 -3.30
C GLU A 79 -10.35 -9.59 -3.19
N PRO A 80 -10.76 -10.85 -3.50
CA PRO A 80 -12.19 -11.20 -3.59
C PRO A 80 -13.03 -10.93 -2.36
N ASN A 81 -12.42 -11.01 -1.18
CA ASN A 81 -13.13 -10.78 0.08
C ASN A 81 -13.21 -9.31 0.50
N ARG A 82 -12.61 -8.44 -0.29
CA ARG A 82 -12.65 -7.01 0.01
C ARG A 82 -14.08 -6.50 -0.21
N ARG A 83 -14.52 -5.59 0.68
CA ARG A 83 -15.83 -4.94 0.57
C ARG A 83 -15.98 -4.30 -0.80
N GLU A 84 -17.20 -4.30 -1.31
CA GLU A 84 -17.51 -3.59 -2.53
C GLU A 84 -17.15 -2.11 -2.38
N ILE A 85 -16.23 -1.67 -3.22
CA ILE A 85 -15.81 -0.28 -3.33
C ILE A 85 -16.30 0.20 -4.69
N PRO A 86 -16.90 1.40 -4.79
CA PRO A 86 -17.29 1.90 -6.09
C PRO A 86 -16.15 1.85 -7.10
N GLY A 87 -16.40 1.28 -8.27
CA GLY A 87 -15.39 1.14 -9.32
C GLY A 87 -14.52 -0.08 -9.25
N LEU A 88 -14.64 -0.93 -8.21
CA LEU A 88 -13.81 -2.13 -8.06
C LEU A 88 -13.96 -3.09 -9.23
N GLU A 89 -15.17 -3.27 -9.71
CA GLU A 89 -15.46 -4.12 -10.86
C GLU A 89 -14.72 -3.65 -12.13
N GLN A 90 -14.69 -2.35 -12.36
CA GLN A 90 -13.97 -1.75 -13.48
C GLN A 90 -12.47 -1.99 -13.36
N ILE A 91 -11.92 -1.86 -12.15
CA ILE A 91 -10.50 -2.08 -11.90
C ILE A 91 -10.14 -3.55 -12.17
N ARG A 92 -10.97 -4.49 -11.73
CA ARG A 92 -10.78 -5.91 -11.98
C ARG A 92 -10.74 -6.24 -13.46
N LYS A 93 -11.53 -5.53 -14.27
CA LYS A 93 -11.55 -5.73 -15.72
C LYS A 93 -10.30 -5.18 -16.40
N ILE A 94 -9.82 -4.03 -15.97
CA ILE A 94 -8.74 -3.34 -16.66
C ILE A 94 -7.34 -3.80 -16.25
N VAL A 95 -7.21 -4.46 -15.10
CA VAL A 95 -5.89 -4.80 -14.54
C VAL A 95 -5.06 -5.67 -15.49
N PHE A 96 -5.69 -6.51 -16.30
CA PHE A 96 -4.98 -7.40 -17.21
C PHE A 96 -4.58 -6.75 -18.53
N THR A 97 -5.11 -5.57 -18.83
CA THR A 97 -4.81 -4.85 -20.08
C THR A 97 -4.02 -3.57 -19.84
N ASP A 98 -4.20 -2.92 -18.69
CA ASP A 98 -3.55 -1.65 -18.38
C ASP A 98 -3.37 -1.53 -16.87
N ILE A 99 -2.28 -2.09 -16.37
CA ILE A 99 -2.00 -2.11 -14.94
C ILE A 99 -1.76 -0.70 -14.38
N ASP A 100 -1.15 0.19 -15.17
CA ASP A 100 -0.89 1.56 -14.72
C ASP A 100 -2.18 2.33 -14.49
N ARG A 101 -3.16 2.14 -15.39
CA ARG A 101 -4.48 2.73 -15.19
C ARG A 101 -5.20 2.12 -13.99
N ALA A 102 -5.05 0.80 -13.78
CA ALA A 102 -5.61 0.14 -12.60
C ALA A 102 -5.02 0.72 -11.31
N VAL A 103 -3.72 0.98 -11.28
CA VAL A 103 -3.06 1.62 -10.12
C VAL A 103 -3.62 3.03 -9.92
N CYS A 104 -3.75 3.80 -10.98
CA CYS A 104 -4.31 5.16 -10.91
C CYS A 104 -5.72 5.16 -10.31
N LEU A 105 -6.58 4.31 -10.83
CA LEU A 105 -7.97 4.22 -10.36
C LEU A 105 -8.04 3.76 -8.91
N SER A 106 -7.20 2.81 -8.53
CA SER A 106 -7.15 2.31 -7.15
C SER A 106 -6.67 3.38 -6.17
N ALA A 107 -5.59 4.06 -6.50
CA ALA A 107 -5.06 5.13 -5.65
C ALA A 107 -6.05 6.29 -5.55
N GLY A 108 -6.66 6.69 -6.65
CA GLY A 108 -7.67 7.75 -6.66
C GLY A 108 -8.90 7.39 -5.84
N SER A 109 -9.35 6.16 -5.92
CA SER A 109 -10.48 5.66 -5.12
C SER A 109 -10.14 5.70 -3.62
N THR A 110 -8.93 5.29 -3.26
CA THR A 110 -8.47 5.32 -1.87
C THR A 110 -8.44 6.75 -1.33
N VAL A 111 -7.90 7.68 -2.11
CA VAL A 111 -7.83 9.09 -1.71
C VAL A 111 -9.24 9.64 -1.47
N ARG A 112 -10.16 9.39 -2.40
CA ARG A 112 -11.54 9.88 -2.27
C ARG A 112 -12.25 9.28 -1.07
N TYR A 113 -12.09 7.97 -0.86
CA TYR A 113 -12.71 7.28 0.28
C TYR A 113 -12.23 7.85 1.62
N LEU A 114 -10.93 8.05 1.76
CA LEU A 114 -10.37 8.58 3.01
C LEU A 114 -10.79 10.03 3.23
N LYS A 115 -10.75 10.86 2.20
CA LYS A 115 -11.18 12.27 2.31
C LYS A 115 -12.65 12.38 2.66
N ASN A 116 -13.51 11.59 2.03
CA ASN A 116 -14.95 11.62 2.29
C ASN A 116 -15.28 11.14 3.71
N GLY A 117 -14.46 10.26 4.27
CA GLY A 117 -14.60 9.80 5.65
C GLY A 117 -13.96 10.72 6.68
N GLY A 118 -13.42 11.86 6.28
CA GLY A 118 -12.73 12.77 7.18
C GLY A 118 -11.42 12.23 7.72
N LYS A 119 -10.86 11.21 7.08
CA LYS A 119 -9.62 10.58 7.51
C LYS A 119 -8.40 11.20 6.82
N ALA A 120 -7.27 11.14 7.51
CA ALA A 120 -6.00 11.58 6.94
C ALA A 120 -5.60 10.65 5.78
N VAL A 121 -4.96 11.23 4.76
CA VAL A 121 -4.44 10.48 3.60
C VAL A 121 -2.92 10.52 3.67
N ASP A 122 -2.28 9.35 3.60
CA ASP A 122 -0.82 9.30 3.57
C ASP A 122 -0.30 10.05 2.33
N PRO A 123 0.69 10.94 2.49
CA PRO A 123 1.26 11.67 1.35
C PRO A 123 1.74 10.75 0.23
N MET A 124 2.23 9.54 0.56
CA MET A 124 2.67 8.59 -0.45
C MET A 124 1.51 8.11 -1.33
N THR A 125 0.33 7.92 -0.76
CA THR A 125 -0.87 7.54 -1.52
C THR A 125 -1.22 8.64 -2.53
N ILE A 126 -1.15 9.89 -2.11
CA ILE A 126 -1.40 11.04 -2.99
C ILE A 126 -0.34 11.11 -4.10
N ASN A 127 0.93 10.90 -3.75
CA ASN A 127 2.02 10.92 -4.72
C ASN A 127 1.87 9.80 -5.75
N THR A 128 1.42 8.63 -5.33
CA THR A 128 1.14 7.49 -6.22
C THR A 128 0.05 7.86 -7.22
N TYR A 129 -1.06 8.38 -6.72
CA TYR A 129 -2.17 8.80 -7.58
C TYR A 129 -1.72 9.85 -8.60
N ASN A 130 -1.01 10.88 -8.14
CA ASN A 130 -0.57 11.96 -9.01
C ASN A 130 0.39 11.47 -10.09
N PHE A 131 1.30 10.57 -9.75
CA PHE A 131 2.24 10.01 -10.72
C PHE A 131 1.52 9.24 -11.82
N TYR A 132 0.62 8.32 -11.44
CA TYR A 132 -0.06 7.47 -12.43
C TYR A 132 -1.14 8.21 -13.20
N LYS A 133 -1.76 9.21 -12.62
CA LYS A 133 -2.67 10.09 -13.33
C LYS A 133 -1.94 10.91 -14.40
N LYS A 134 -0.78 11.45 -14.06
CA LYS A 134 0.03 12.24 -15.00
C LYS A 134 0.52 11.38 -16.15
N LYS A 135 0.84 10.12 -15.88
CA LYS A 135 1.33 9.19 -16.90
C LYS A 135 0.26 8.88 -17.95
N GLU A 136 -1.03 8.97 -17.60
CA GLU A 136 -2.13 8.77 -18.54
C GLU A 136 -2.36 9.96 -19.48
N ASP A 137 -1.92 11.12 -19.07
CA ASP A 137 -2.01 12.34 -19.87
C ASP A 137 -0.82 12.39 -20.84
#